data_7d374e517a97fe764b1ce13cd1e263ba
#
_entry.id   7d374e517a97fe764b1ce13cd1e263ba
#
_cell.length_a   1.000
_cell.length_b   1.000
_cell.length_c   1.000
_cell.angle_alpha   90.00
_cell.angle_beta   90.00
_cell.angle_gamma   90.00
#
_symmetry.space_group_name_H-M   'P 1'
#
loop_
_entity.id
_entity.type
_entity.pdbx_description
1 polymer ?
#
loop_
_entity_poly.entity_id
_entity_poly.type
_entity_poly.pdbx_seq_one_letter_code
_entity_poly.pdbx_strand_id
1 'polypeptide(L)'
;MQTLSELKPGQRLMKGAEVLAERQGESTLEIIECGEEIVLLQGITDVFTYQAMALKEDYAWMTKDRLSDHPHASVTIIGPADQLFIEEGAHVFASVLNTTEGPIYIGRDAEVMEGCLVRGPFALCDHATLKMGTKIYGGTTIGPHCKVGGEVSNSVFMGYSNKAHDGFVGNSVIGEWCNLGADTNTSNLKNNYSEVRIWSPAQSAYVGTGLTFCGLLMGDHSKCGINTMFNTGTVVGVCANVYGGGFPSKYIPSFSWGGSDGMVLYDLNKALDTIRKVMARRHQELSADMTRMLSELHADSAVME
;
A
#
# COMPACT_ATOMS: atom_id res chain seq x y z
N MET A 1 -27.63 -0.79 -4.25
CA MET A 1 -26.62 -1.88 -4.32
C MET A 1 -27.27 -3.16 -3.83
N GLN A 2 -27.54 -4.12 -4.72
CA GLN A 2 -27.75 -5.49 -4.24
C GLN A 2 -26.42 -5.94 -3.65
N THR A 3 -26.35 -6.03 -2.36
CA THR A 3 -25.11 -6.40 -1.69
C THR A 3 -24.77 -7.86 -2.01
N LEU A 4 -23.49 -8.22 -2.03
CA LEU A 4 -23.04 -9.61 -2.18
C LEU A 4 -23.75 -10.56 -1.20
N SER A 5 -24.20 -10.06 -0.05
CA SER A 5 -24.97 -10.78 0.97
C SER A 5 -26.39 -11.15 0.53
N GLU A 6 -26.96 -10.48 -0.47
CA GLU A 6 -28.32 -10.71 -0.96
C GLU A 6 -28.39 -11.77 -2.06
N LEU A 7 -27.25 -12.20 -2.60
CA LEU A 7 -27.23 -13.29 -3.57
C LEU A 7 -27.78 -14.58 -2.95
N LYS A 8 -28.73 -15.19 -3.65
CA LYS A 8 -29.30 -16.49 -3.26
C LYS A 8 -28.45 -17.64 -3.82
N PRO A 9 -28.51 -18.84 -3.22
CA PRO A 9 -27.87 -20.02 -3.80
C PRO A 9 -28.33 -20.24 -5.26
N GLY A 10 -27.36 -20.48 -6.15
CA GLY A 10 -27.58 -20.59 -7.60
C GLY A 10 -27.62 -19.26 -8.36
N GLN A 11 -27.30 -18.14 -7.73
CA GLN A 11 -27.22 -16.85 -8.39
C GLN A 11 -25.77 -16.42 -8.65
N ARG A 12 -25.53 -15.78 -9.79
CA ARG A 12 -24.26 -15.17 -10.20
C ARG A 12 -24.50 -13.72 -10.56
N LEU A 13 -23.74 -12.81 -9.92
CA LEU A 13 -23.71 -11.39 -10.25
C LEU A 13 -22.65 -11.15 -11.32
N MET A 14 -23.04 -10.50 -12.40
CA MET A 14 -22.14 -10.21 -13.53
C MET A 14 -22.14 -8.72 -13.87
N LYS A 15 -21.06 -8.26 -14.48
CA LYS A 15 -20.98 -6.97 -15.18
C LYS A 15 -20.48 -7.25 -16.60
N GLY A 16 -21.39 -7.27 -17.57
CA GLY A 16 -21.07 -7.73 -18.92
C GLY A 16 -20.55 -9.17 -18.91
N ALA A 17 -19.30 -9.38 -19.34
CA ALA A 17 -18.67 -10.70 -19.35
C ALA A 17 -17.96 -11.07 -18.02
N GLU A 18 -17.81 -10.12 -17.11
CA GLU A 18 -17.09 -10.31 -15.86
C GLU A 18 -17.98 -10.88 -14.76
N VAL A 19 -17.51 -11.93 -14.09
CA VAL A 19 -18.17 -12.51 -12.91
C VAL A 19 -17.72 -11.75 -11.67
N LEU A 20 -18.65 -11.04 -11.03
CA LEU A 20 -18.36 -10.29 -9.81
C LEU A 20 -18.48 -11.14 -8.55
N ALA A 21 -19.48 -12.01 -8.53
CA ALA A 21 -19.72 -12.94 -7.44
C ALA A 21 -20.62 -14.08 -7.87
N GLU A 22 -20.49 -15.21 -7.20
CA GLU A 22 -21.36 -16.36 -7.36
C GLU A 22 -21.63 -17.00 -6.01
N ARG A 23 -22.89 -17.32 -5.77
CA ARG A 23 -23.28 -18.15 -4.63
C ARG A 23 -23.69 -19.52 -5.13
N GLN A 24 -22.88 -20.52 -4.85
CA GLN A 24 -23.15 -21.91 -5.26
C GLN A 24 -24.51 -22.41 -4.75
N GLY A 25 -25.19 -23.21 -5.58
CA GLY A 25 -26.48 -23.83 -5.28
C GLY A 25 -26.74 -25.02 -6.19
N GLU A 26 -27.71 -25.86 -5.81
CA GLU A 26 -28.08 -27.08 -6.57
C GLU A 26 -28.98 -26.80 -7.79
N SER A 27 -29.45 -25.57 -7.98
CA SER A 27 -30.36 -25.17 -9.04
C SER A 27 -29.64 -24.54 -10.24
N THR A 28 -30.39 -24.41 -11.36
CA THR A 28 -29.93 -23.71 -12.57
C THR A 28 -29.38 -22.33 -12.22
N LEU A 29 -28.22 -22.00 -12.74
CA LEU A 29 -27.56 -20.73 -12.50
C LEU A 29 -28.40 -19.56 -13.03
N GLU A 30 -28.82 -18.66 -12.13
CA GLU A 30 -29.50 -17.43 -12.47
C GLU A 30 -28.48 -16.29 -12.55
N ILE A 31 -28.40 -15.63 -13.70
CA ILE A 31 -27.50 -14.50 -13.94
C ILE A 31 -28.23 -13.21 -13.57
N ILE A 32 -27.60 -12.42 -12.71
CA ILE A 32 -28.05 -11.08 -12.32
C ILE A 32 -27.04 -10.08 -12.88
N GLU A 33 -27.49 -9.15 -13.71
CA GLU A 33 -26.61 -8.10 -14.24
C GLU A 33 -26.47 -6.96 -13.22
N CYS A 34 -25.22 -6.58 -12.92
CA CYS A 34 -24.92 -5.43 -12.09
C CYS A 34 -25.17 -4.13 -12.88
N GLY A 35 -26.18 -3.37 -12.49
CA GLY A 35 -26.53 -2.09 -13.12
C GLY A 35 -25.60 -0.94 -12.76
N GLU A 36 -24.75 -1.09 -11.73
CA GLU A 36 -23.88 -0.02 -11.24
C GLU A 36 -22.56 0.03 -12.02
N GLU A 37 -21.93 1.21 -12.04
CA GLU A 37 -20.54 1.31 -12.47
C GLU A 37 -19.64 0.67 -11.41
N ILE A 38 -18.71 -0.15 -11.86
CA ILE A 38 -17.73 -0.84 -10.99
C ILE A 38 -16.33 -0.63 -11.53
N VAL A 39 -15.37 -0.60 -10.63
CA VAL A 39 -13.95 -0.61 -10.96
C VAL A 39 -13.40 -2.00 -10.65
N LEU A 40 -12.85 -2.65 -11.68
CA LEU A 40 -12.15 -3.93 -11.54
C LEU A 40 -10.65 -3.69 -11.53
N LEU A 41 -9.99 -4.15 -10.47
CA LEU A 41 -8.53 -4.11 -10.40
C LEU A 41 -7.97 -5.26 -11.25
N GLN A 42 -7.28 -4.92 -12.34
CA GLN A 42 -6.67 -5.86 -13.28
C GLN A 42 -5.23 -6.21 -12.87
N GLY A 43 -4.59 -5.34 -12.10
CA GLY A 43 -3.22 -5.52 -11.67
C GLY A 43 -2.86 -4.69 -10.45
N ILE A 44 -1.68 -4.94 -9.91
CA ILE A 44 -1.20 -4.28 -8.69
C ILE A 44 -1.07 -2.76 -8.85
N THR A 45 -0.82 -2.27 -10.07
CA THR A 45 -0.73 -0.83 -10.37
C THR A 45 -2.05 -0.10 -10.20
N ASP A 46 -3.17 -0.80 -10.32
CA ASP A 46 -4.50 -0.23 -10.19
C ASP A 46 -4.76 0.24 -8.76
N VAL A 47 -4.09 -0.37 -7.78
CA VAL A 47 -4.20 0.00 -6.37
C VAL A 47 -3.87 1.49 -6.17
N PHE A 48 -2.78 2.01 -6.73
CA PHE A 48 -2.48 3.44 -6.63
C PHE A 48 -3.12 4.28 -7.74
N THR A 49 -3.48 3.68 -8.88
CA THR A 49 -4.11 4.41 -9.99
C THR A 49 -5.53 4.86 -9.64
N TYR A 50 -6.32 4.00 -9.01
CA TYR A 50 -7.69 4.30 -8.59
C TYR A 50 -7.79 4.88 -7.18
N GLN A 51 -6.67 4.97 -6.46
CA GLN A 51 -6.60 5.37 -5.06
C GLN A 51 -7.30 6.71 -4.76
N ALA A 52 -7.05 7.73 -5.56
CA ALA A 52 -7.63 9.06 -5.33
C ALA A 52 -9.17 9.07 -5.47
N MET A 53 -9.71 8.25 -6.36
CA MET A 53 -11.15 8.06 -6.51
C MET A 53 -11.73 7.30 -5.32
N ALA A 54 -11.14 6.14 -4.99
CA ALA A 54 -11.58 5.31 -3.87
C ALA A 54 -11.58 6.09 -2.55
N LEU A 55 -10.53 6.88 -2.27
CA LEU A 55 -10.46 7.71 -1.07
C LEU A 55 -11.62 8.70 -0.94
N LYS A 56 -12.09 9.29 -2.04
CA LYS A 56 -13.22 10.22 -2.03
C LYS A 56 -14.55 9.51 -1.75
N GLU A 57 -14.73 8.35 -2.35
CA GLU A 57 -15.93 7.53 -2.17
C GLU A 57 -16.00 6.95 -0.76
N ASP A 58 -14.90 6.35 -0.31
CA ASP A 58 -14.78 5.78 1.04
C ASP A 58 -14.96 6.85 2.10
N TYR A 59 -14.36 8.03 1.94
CA TYR A 59 -14.55 9.14 2.87
C TYR A 59 -16.02 9.50 3.01
N ALA A 60 -16.73 9.69 1.90
CA ALA A 60 -18.13 10.07 1.91
C ALA A 60 -19.00 9.00 2.61
N TRP A 61 -18.70 7.72 2.41
CA TRP A 61 -19.41 6.61 3.02
C TRP A 61 -19.08 6.44 4.50
N MET A 62 -17.80 6.45 4.85
CA MET A 62 -17.32 6.18 6.22
C MET A 62 -17.64 7.30 7.20
N THR A 63 -17.70 8.54 6.73
CA THR A 63 -17.95 9.71 7.60
C THR A 63 -19.40 10.15 7.65
N LYS A 64 -20.26 9.51 6.86
CA LYS A 64 -21.69 9.84 6.78
C LYS A 64 -22.35 9.76 8.16
N ASP A 65 -23.05 10.82 8.52
CA ASP A 65 -23.80 10.95 9.79
C ASP A 65 -22.92 10.79 11.05
N ARG A 66 -21.60 11.02 10.94
CA ARG A 66 -20.63 10.94 12.02
C ARG A 66 -20.05 12.32 12.33
N LEU A 67 -19.60 12.49 13.55
CA LEU A 67 -18.93 13.71 14.00
C LEU A 67 -17.41 13.50 14.03
N SER A 68 -16.71 14.45 13.45
CA SER A 68 -15.25 14.53 13.51
C SER A 68 -14.81 15.17 14.83
N ASP A 69 -13.70 14.69 15.39
CA ASP A 69 -12.99 15.45 16.40
C ASP A 69 -12.42 16.75 15.82
N HIS A 70 -12.15 17.70 16.71
CA HIS A 70 -11.59 18.99 16.33
C HIS A 70 -10.07 18.95 16.31
N PRO A 71 -9.43 19.47 15.23
CA PRO A 71 -7.99 19.59 15.21
C PRO A 71 -7.51 20.57 16.30
N HIS A 72 -6.30 20.34 16.81
CA HIS A 72 -5.66 21.26 17.74
C HIS A 72 -5.49 22.66 17.11
N ALA A 73 -5.55 23.71 17.95
CA ALA A 73 -5.49 25.12 17.47
C ALA A 73 -4.19 25.47 16.70
N SER A 74 -3.14 24.68 16.81
CA SER A 74 -1.90 24.83 16.07
C SER A 74 -1.96 24.29 14.61
N VAL A 75 -3.05 23.65 14.22
CA VAL A 75 -3.23 23.07 12.86
C VAL A 75 -3.78 24.13 11.92
N THR A 76 -3.17 24.25 10.75
CA THR A 76 -3.68 25.12 9.67
C THR A 76 -4.46 24.26 8.67
N ILE A 77 -5.74 24.60 8.46
CA ILE A 77 -6.57 23.97 7.42
C ILE A 77 -6.64 24.91 6.22
N ILE A 78 -6.37 24.37 5.02
CA ILE A 78 -6.53 25.06 3.74
C ILE A 78 -7.60 24.32 2.93
N GLY A 79 -8.67 25.00 2.56
CA GLY A 79 -9.80 24.43 1.83
C GLY A 79 -11.01 24.15 2.72
N PRO A 80 -11.98 23.36 2.24
CA PRO A 80 -13.22 23.06 2.95
C PRO A 80 -12.96 22.26 4.24
N ALA A 81 -13.42 22.77 5.37
CA ALA A 81 -13.19 22.11 6.67
C ALA A 81 -14.01 20.82 6.83
N ASP A 82 -15.14 20.68 6.17
CA ASP A 82 -15.98 19.48 6.12
C ASP A 82 -15.37 18.31 5.33
N GLN A 83 -14.28 18.57 4.61
CA GLN A 83 -13.46 17.55 3.97
C GLN A 83 -12.30 17.04 4.86
N LEU A 84 -12.29 17.42 6.14
CA LEU A 84 -11.36 16.86 7.14
C LEU A 84 -12.17 16.08 8.18
N PHE A 85 -11.82 14.81 8.36
CA PHE A 85 -12.38 13.96 9.40
C PHE A 85 -11.26 13.40 10.29
N ILE A 86 -11.40 13.60 11.58
CA ILE A 86 -10.46 13.14 12.61
C ILE A 86 -11.21 12.22 13.55
N GLU A 87 -10.75 11.00 13.69
CA GLU A 87 -11.30 10.02 14.62
C GLU A 87 -10.88 10.32 16.07
N GLU A 88 -11.64 9.76 17.01
CA GLU A 88 -11.34 9.80 18.44
C GLU A 88 -9.92 9.29 18.75
N GLY A 89 -9.22 9.98 19.64
CA GLY A 89 -7.87 9.61 20.07
C GLY A 89 -6.75 10.00 19.10
N ALA A 90 -7.06 10.53 17.93
CA ALA A 90 -6.04 10.99 17.00
C ALA A 90 -5.34 12.28 17.49
N HIS A 91 -4.03 12.35 17.30
CA HIS A 91 -3.20 13.48 17.68
C HIS A 91 -2.67 14.20 16.44
N VAL A 92 -3.07 15.47 16.25
CA VAL A 92 -2.64 16.30 15.13
C VAL A 92 -2.16 17.65 15.64
N PHE A 93 -0.86 17.93 15.46
CA PHE A 93 -0.25 19.16 15.99
C PHE A 93 0.57 19.89 14.93
N ALA A 94 0.54 21.24 14.99
CA ALA A 94 1.42 22.15 14.26
C ALA A 94 1.69 21.74 12.79
N SER A 95 0.65 21.34 12.08
CA SER A 95 0.71 20.82 10.72
C SER A 95 -0.21 21.58 9.77
N VAL A 96 0.00 21.45 8.48
CA VAL A 96 -0.86 22.06 7.44
C VAL A 96 -1.61 20.94 6.71
N LEU A 97 -2.94 20.97 6.78
CA LEU A 97 -3.83 20.02 6.12
C LEU A 97 -4.60 20.74 4.99
N ASN A 98 -4.36 20.36 3.75
CA ASN A 98 -4.94 20.99 2.58
C ASN A 98 -5.97 20.07 1.91
N THR A 99 -7.25 20.41 2.04
CA THR A 99 -8.40 19.66 1.52
C THR A 99 -8.91 20.17 0.17
N THR A 100 -8.21 21.10 -0.49
CA THR A 100 -8.69 21.73 -1.74
C THR A 100 -8.86 20.75 -2.90
N GLU A 101 -8.12 19.64 -2.93
CA GLU A 101 -8.15 18.65 -4.00
C GLU A 101 -8.92 17.38 -3.61
N GLY A 102 -9.24 17.22 -2.33
CA GLY A 102 -9.98 16.08 -1.82
C GLY A 102 -9.90 15.93 -0.30
N PRO A 103 -10.65 14.96 0.26
CA PRO A 103 -10.78 14.78 1.69
C PRO A 103 -9.49 14.29 2.35
N ILE A 104 -9.39 14.56 3.65
CA ILE A 104 -8.36 14.02 4.54
C ILE A 104 -9.06 13.28 5.67
N TYR A 105 -8.73 12.00 5.84
CA TYR A 105 -9.19 11.15 6.93
C TYR A 105 -8.02 10.81 7.84
N ILE A 106 -8.17 11.05 9.14
CA ILE A 106 -7.22 10.69 10.19
C ILE A 106 -7.89 9.68 11.11
N GLY A 107 -7.40 8.45 11.09
CA GLY A 107 -7.95 7.30 11.81
C GLY A 107 -7.75 7.37 13.32
N ARG A 108 -8.38 6.44 14.04
CA ARG A 108 -8.35 6.34 15.49
C ARG A 108 -6.92 6.17 16.01
N ASP A 109 -6.59 6.92 17.07
CA ASP A 109 -5.27 6.89 17.70
C ASP A 109 -4.10 7.12 16.73
N ALA A 110 -4.37 7.69 15.55
CA ALA A 110 -3.34 8.05 14.58
C ALA A 110 -2.62 9.34 15.03
N GLU A 111 -1.38 9.49 14.61
CA GLU A 111 -0.56 10.63 14.97
C GLU A 111 -0.01 11.36 13.76
N VAL A 112 -0.26 12.66 13.67
CA VAL A 112 0.38 13.58 12.73
C VAL A 112 1.31 14.49 13.53
N MET A 113 2.60 14.20 13.51
CA MET A 113 3.61 14.97 14.22
C MET A 113 3.81 16.35 13.59
N GLU A 114 4.53 17.21 14.30
CA GLU A 114 4.72 18.61 13.95
C GLU A 114 5.39 18.82 12.60
N GLY A 115 4.99 19.87 11.90
CA GLY A 115 5.57 20.29 10.63
C GLY A 115 5.14 19.49 9.42
N CYS A 116 4.17 18.58 9.54
CA CYS A 116 3.66 17.83 8.41
C CYS A 116 2.88 18.72 7.45
N LEU A 117 3.07 18.47 6.14
CA LEU A 117 2.35 19.13 5.05
C LEU A 117 1.58 18.06 4.29
N VAL A 118 0.26 18.06 4.43
CA VAL A 118 -0.60 17.00 3.89
C VAL A 118 -1.61 17.59 2.92
N ARG A 119 -1.67 17.02 1.72
CA ARG A 119 -2.64 17.36 0.68
C ARG A 119 -3.57 16.17 0.43
N GLY A 120 -4.88 16.39 0.44
CA GLY A 120 -5.86 15.37 0.09
C GLY A 120 -5.98 15.10 -1.42
N PRO A 121 -6.66 14.01 -1.85
CA PRO A 121 -7.27 13.02 -0.98
C PRO A 121 -6.25 12.17 -0.24
N PHE A 122 -6.44 11.93 1.06
CA PHE A 122 -5.48 11.24 1.90
C PHE A 122 -6.17 10.48 3.04
N ALA A 123 -5.67 9.30 3.37
CA ALA A 123 -6.05 8.57 4.58
C ALA A 123 -4.83 8.16 5.41
N LEU A 124 -4.84 8.52 6.68
CA LEU A 124 -3.97 7.97 7.71
C LEU A 124 -4.81 7.02 8.55
N CYS A 125 -4.60 5.72 8.43
CA CYS A 125 -5.40 4.71 9.12
C CYS A 125 -5.06 4.61 10.61
N ASP A 126 -5.82 3.77 11.33
CA ASP A 126 -5.75 3.63 12.78
C ASP A 126 -4.32 3.33 13.27
N HIS A 127 -3.91 4.00 14.36
CA HIS A 127 -2.60 3.87 14.98
C HIS A 127 -1.39 4.16 14.06
N ALA A 128 -1.62 4.70 12.87
CA ALA A 128 -0.54 5.08 11.97
C ALA A 128 0.07 6.44 12.39
N THR A 129 1.33 6.66 12.02
CA THR A 129 2.06 7.88 12.39
C THR A 129 2.68 8.54 11.17
N LEU A 130 2.41 9.82 10.94
CA LEU A 130 3.26 10.69 10.12
C LEU A 130 4.35 11.30 11.00
N LYS A 131 5.61 11.07 10.62
CA LYS A 131 6.77 11.59 11.33
C LYS A 131 6.94 13.10 11.09
N MET A 132 7.70 13.77 11.94
CA MET A 132 7.93 15.22 11.87
C MET A 132 8.37 15.65 10.47
N GLY A 133 7.75 16.71 9.94
CA GLY A 133 8.10 17.30 8.66
C GLY A 133 7.73 16.48 7.41
N THR A 134 6.89 15.46 7.55
CA THR A 134 6.45 14.62 6.42
C THR A 134 5.67 15.44 5.40
N LYS A 135 5.92 15.18 4.10
CA LYS A 135 5.21 15.77 2.97
C LYS A 135 4.38 14.69 2.28
N ILE A 136 3.07 14.86 2.29
CA ILE A 136 2.13 13.96 1.61
C ILE A 136 1.45 14.70 0.46
N TYR A 137 1.56 14.11 -0.73
CA TYR A 137 0.76 14.49 -1.88
C TYR A 137 -0.46 13.57 -2.01
N GLY A 138 -1.53 14.06 -2.64
CA GLY A 138 -2.81 13.36 -2.74
C GLY A 138 -2.75 11.99 -3.41
N GLY A 139 -3.83 11.22 -3.24
CA GLY A 139 -3.92 9.83 -3.69
C GLY A 139 -3.10 8.88 -2.82
N THR A 140 -2.95 9.18 -1.52
CA THR A 140 -2.08 8.40 -0.63
C THR A 140 -2.87 7.80 0.53
N THR A 141 -2.64 6.51 0.81
CA THR A 141 -3.13 5.83 2.02
C THR A 141 -1.96 5.28 2.82
N ILE A 142 -1.94 5.62 4.10
CA ILE A 142 -1.02 5.04 5.08
C ILE A 142 -1.82 4.10 5.97
N GLY A 143 -1.64 2.80 5.75
CA GLY A 143 -2.38 1.74 6.42
C GLY A 143 -2.13 1.64 7.93
N PRO A 144 -2.91 0.79 8.62
CA PRO A 144 -2.88 0.70 10.08
C PRO A 144 -1.48 0.42 10.62
N HIS A 145 -1.15 1.05 11.73
CA HIS A 145 0.13 0.89 12.44
C HIS A 145 1.39 1.23 11.63
N CYS A 146 1.27 1.79 10.43
CA CYS A 146 2.41 2.25 9.63
C CYS A 146 3.06 3.49 10.25
N LYS A 147 4.36 3.66 9.98
CA LYS A 147 5.10 4.89 10.33
C LYS A 147 5.77 5.44 9.08
N VAL A 148 5.36 6.63 8.67
CA VAL A 148 5.82 7.24 7.41
C VAL A 148 6.41 8.60 7.66
N GLY A 149 7.53 8.89 6.99
CA GLY A 149 8.28 10.15 6.97
C GLY A 149 8.82 10.45 5.58
N GLY A 150 9.41 11.63 5.42
CA GLY A 150 9.94 12.11 4.15
C GLY A 150 8.84 12.55 3.18
N GLU A 151 8.98 12.23 1.91
CA GLU A 151 8.03 12.64 0.87
C GLU A 151 7.33 11.43 0.26
N VAL A 152 5.99 11.45 0.24
CA VAL A 152 5.15 10.39 -0.32
C VAL A 152 4.10 10.97 -1.25
N SER A 153 3.91 10.35 -2.41
CA SER A 153 2.95 10.78 -3.43
C SER A 153 2.24 9.58 -4.04
N ASN A 154 0.91 9.64 -4.14
CA ASN A 154 0.09 8.66 -4.85
C ASN A 154 0.48 7.20 -4.57
N SER A 155 0.55 6.82 -3.29
CA SER A 155 1.08 5.53 -2.85
C SER A 155 0.22 4.91 -1.76
N VAL A 156 0.24 3.58 -1.70
CA VAL A 156 -0.48 2.80 -0.69
C VAL A 156 0.53 2.01 0.14
N PHE A 157 0.52 2.26 1.44
CA PHE A 157 1.16 1.42 2.44
C PHE A 157 0.08 0.55 3.08
N MET A 158 0.26 -0.76 3.07
CA MET A 158 -0.67 -1.69 3.71
C MET A 158 -0.61 -1.56 5.24
N GLY A 159 -0.46 -2.60 6.00
CA GLY A 159 -0.36 -2.49 7.46
C GLY A 159 1.06 -2.66 7.99
N TYR A 160 1.34 -2.12 9.18
CA TYR A 160 2.55 -2.38 9.97
C TYR A 160 3.88 -2.05 9.29
N SER A 161 3.86 -1.30 8.19
CA SER A 161 5.05 -0.98 7.40
C SER A 161 5.67 0.35 7.82
N ASN A 162 6.98 0.47 7.68
CA ASN A 162 7.71 1.65 8.07
C ASN A 162 8.54 2.20 6.91
N LYS A 163 8.34 3.50 6.62
CA LYS A 163 9.25 4.40 5.92
C LYS A 163 9.44 5.63 6.79
N ALA A 164 9.99 5.44 7.99
CA ALA A 164 9.93 6.42 9.07
C ALA A 164 10.87 7.62 8.92
N HIS A 165 11.76 7.60 7.94
CA HIS A 165 12.82 8.61 7.72
C HIS A 165 12.63 9.32 6.38
N ASP A 166 13.51 10.27 6.04
CA ASP A 166 13.52 10.97 4.76
C ASP A 166 13.72 10.03 3.56
N GLY A 167 13.55 10.55 2.36
CA GLY A 167 13.54 9.87 1.09
C GLY A 167 12.17 9.93 0.42
N PHE A 168 12.12 9.67 -0.88
CA PHE A 168 10.93 9.78 -1.73
C PHE A 168 10.31 8.42 -2.05
N VAL A 169 8.97 8.32 -1.94
CA VAL A 169 8.16 7.20 -2.44
C VAL A 169 6.99 7.74 -3.25
N GLY A 170 6.91 7.38 -4.52
CA GLY A 170 5.81 7.82 -5.40
C GLY A 170 5.25 6.70 -6.26
N ASN A 171 3.94 6.72 -6.53
CA ASN A 171 3.21 5.76 -7.38
C ASN A 171 3.54 4.29 -7.03
N SER A 172 3.46 3.97 -5.74
CA SER A 172 3.99 2.74 -5.17
C SER A 172 2.95 1.98 -4.35
N VAL A 173 3.13 0.67 -4.26
CA VAL A 173 2.39 -0.20 -3.34
C VAL A 173 3.39 -0.90 -2.42
N ILE A 174 3.28 -0.66 -1.14
CA ILE A 174 4.13 -1.24 -0.10
C ILE A 174 3.28 -2.21 0.71
N GLY A 175 3.63 -3.49 0.68
CA GLY A 175 2.95 -4.56 1.40
C GLY A 175 2.99 -4.40 2.91
N GLU A 176 2.53 -5.41 3.62
CA GLU A 176 2.53 -5.44 5.08
C GLU A 176 3.92 -5.78 5.64
N TRP A 177 4.20 -5.27 6.84
CA TRP A 177 5.42 -5.58 7.59
C TRP A 177 6.72 -5.21 6.88
N CYS A 178 6.64 -4.33 5.87
CA CYS A 178 7.81 -3.82 5.16
C CYS A 178 8.58 -2.81 6.00
N ASN A 179 9.89 -2.70 5.73
CA ASN A 179 10.71 -1.66 6.34
C ASN A 179 11.68 -1.06 5.33
N LEU A 180 11.48 0.20 5.02
CA LEU A 180 12.38 0.98 4.17
C LEU A 180 13.37 1.73 5.07
N GLY A 181 14.66 1.50 4.87
CA GLY A 181 15.74 2.18 5.58
C GLY A 181 15.74 3.69 5.33
N ALA A 182 16.47 4.42 6.17
CA ALA A 182 16.59 5.87 6.04
C ALA A 182 17.14 6.25 4.65
N ASP A 183 16.62 7.35 4.12
CA ASP A 183 16.97 7.88 2.81
C ASP A 183 16.75 6.90 1.64
N THR A 184 15.77 6.00 1.78
CA THR A 184 15.33 5.17 0.68
C THR A 184 14.54 6.00 -0.32
N ASN A 185 14.95 5.95 -1.59
CA ASN A 185 14.30 6.66 -2.68
C ASN A 185 13.79 5.70 -3.75
N THR A 186 12.59 5.99 -4.29
CA THR A 186 11.99 5.21 -5.39
C THR A 186 11.79 6.12 -6.60
N SER A 187 12.48 5.86 -7.70
CA SER A 187 12.17 6.54 -8.95
C SER A 187 10.80 6.08 -9.46
N ASN A 188 9.93 7.02 -9.83
CA ASN A 188 8.60 6.71 -10.37
C ASN A 188 8.40 7.19 -11.82
N LEU A 189 9.36 7.94 -12.38
CA LEU A 189 9.31 8.51 -13.72
C LEU A 189 10.65 8.28 -14.44
N LYS A 190 10.58 7.85 -15.70
CA LYS A 190 11.77 7.78 -16.55
C LYS A 190 12.05 9.16 -17.18
N ASN A 191 13.33 9.52 -17.33
CA ASN A 191 13.75 10.80 -17.92
C ASN A 191 13.22 11.02 -19.36
N ASN A 192 12.97 9.95 -20.10
CA ASN A 192 12.45 10.02 -21.45
C ASN A 192 10.91 9.92 -21.54
N TYR A 193 10.22 9.95 -20.39
CA TYR A 193 8.76 9.85 -20.27
C TYR A 193 8.13 8.63 -20.95
N SER A 194 8.91 7.60 -21.24
CA SER A 194 8.37 6.36 -21.80
C SER A 194 7.60 5.56 -20.78
N GLU A 195 6.68 4.73 -21.26
CA GLU A 195 5.91 3.79 -20.46
C GLU A 195 6.80 2.99 -19.49
N VAL A 196 6.33 2.84 -18.26
CA VAL A 196 6.98 1.99 -17.26
C VAL A 196 6.62 0.53 -17.52
N ARG A 197 7.61 -0.36 -17.42
CA ARG A 197 7.41 -1.80 -17.47
C ARG A 197 7.76 -2.40 -16.12
N ILE A 198 6.93 -3.32 -15.65
CA ILE A 198 7.11 -4.07 -14.40
C ILE A 198 7.28 -5.56 -14.68
N TRP A 199 7.91 -6.28 -13.78
CA TRP A 199 7.95 -7.73 -13.86
C TRP A 199 6.60 -8.34 -13.50
N SER A 200 6.12 -9.26 -14.34
CA SER A 200 4.93 -10.07 -14.08
C SER A 200 5.34 -11.51 -13.78
N PRO A 201 5.18 -11.97 -12.54
CA PRO A 201 5.46 -13.39 -12.20
C PRO A 201 4.62 -14.36 -13.03
N ALA A 202 3.34 -14.04 -13.28
CA ALA A 202 2.44 -14.88 -14.05
C ALA A 202 2.89 -15.09 -15.52
N GLN A 203 3.58 -14.08 -16.11
CA GLN A 203 4.09 -14.13 -17.48
C GLN A 203 5.58 -14.40 -17.54
N SER A 204 6.28 -14.44 -16.40
CA SER A 204 7.73 -14.53 -16.30
C SER A 204 8.46 -13.55 -17.25
N ALA A 205 7.93 -12.33 -17.35
CA ALA A 205 8.39 -11.30 -18.28
C ALA A 205 8.11 -9.88 -17.76
N TYR A 206 8.83 -8.91 -18.32
CA TYR A 206 8.48 -7.50 -18.17
C TYR A 206 7.31 -7.12 -19.06
N VAL A 207 6.21 -6.65 -18.45
CA VAL A 207 4.99 -6.22 -19.12
C VAL A 207 4.83 -4.70 -19.04
N GLY A 208 4.20 -4.11 -20.05
CA GLY A 208 3.81 -2.71 -20.02
C GLY A 208 2.71 -2.45 -18.99
N THR A 209 2.75 -1.31 -18.34
CA THR A 209 1.73 -0.89 -17.37
C THR A 209 0.71 0.08 -17.96
N GLY A 210 0.95 0.61 -19.15
CA GLY A 210 0.21 1.74 -19.72
C GLY A 210 0.49 3.08 -19.03
N LEU A 211 1.36 3.09 -17.99
CA LEU A 211 1.59 4.26 -17.14
C LEU A 211 2.95 4.91 -17.41
N THR A 212 2.98 6.25 -17.34
CA THR A 212 4.23 7.03 -17.34
C THR A 212 4.85 7.08 -15.95
N PHE A 213 4.03 6.98 -14.90
CA PHE A 213 4.45 7.00 -13.50
C PHE A 213 4.15 5.66 -12.82
N CYS A 214 5.20 4.98 -12.37
CA CYS A 214 5.09 3.77 -11.54
C CYS A 214 6.40 3.59 -10.76
N GLY A 215 6.31 3.56 -9.45
CA GLY A 215 7.45 3.44 -8.55
C GLY A 215 7.73 1.99 -8.12
N LEU A 216 7.70 1.76 -6.81
CA LEU A 216 8.04 0.50 -6.16
C LEU A 216 6.78 -0.33 -5.87
N LEU A 217 6.81 -1.60 -6.24
CA LEU A 217 5.83 -2.60 -5.84
C LEU A 217 6.55 -3.60 -4.92
N MET A 218 6.27 -3.56 -3.62
CA MET A 218 7.03 -4.29 -2.61
C MET A 218 6.13 -5.26 -1.85
N GLY A 219 6.47 -6.53 -1.92
CA GLY A 219 5.76 -7.62 -1.22
C GLY A 219 6.04 -7.65 0.28
N ASP A 220 5.16 -8.32 1.00
CA ASP A 220 5.12 -8.37 2.46
C ASP A 220 6.44 -8.82 3.09
N HIS A 221 6.69 -8.35 4.31
CA HIS A 221 7.87 -8.67 5.11
C HIS A 221 9.20 -8.26 4.50
N SER A 222 9.21 -7.61 3.33
CA SER A 222 10.45 -7.18 2.67
C SER A 222 11.07 -5.95 3.31
N LYS A 223 12.38 -5.85 3.25
CA LYS A 223 13.15 -4.79 3.89
C LYS A 223 14.22 -4.27 2.96
N CYS A 224 14.56 -2.99 3.10
CA CYS A 224 15.76 -2.48 2.48
C CYS A 224 16.64 -1.70 3.48
N GLY A 225 17.92 -1.68 3.21
CA GLY A 225 18.92 -0.92 3.97
C GLY A 225 18.76 0.58 3.79
N ILE A 226 19.55 1.34 4.54
CA ILE A 226 19.66 2.80 4.37
C ILE A 226 20.22 3.13 2.97
N ASN A 227 19.84 4.31 2.44
CA ASN A 227 20.28 4.83 1.14
C ASN A 227 19.97 3.89 -0.04
N THR A 228 18.95 3.05 0.05
CA THR A 228 18.56 2.19 -1.07
C THR A 228 17.90 3.01 -2.17
N MET A 229 18.35 2.83 -3.41
CA MET A 229 17.82 3.49 -4.60
C MET A 229 17.07 2.50 -5.47
N PHE A 230 15.74 2.54 -5.46
CA PHE A 230 14.94 1.72 -6.36
C PHE A 230 14.67 2.44 -7.68
N ASN A 231 14.86 1.73 -8.77
CA ASN A 231 14.58 2.24 -10.11
C ASN A 231 13.07 2.22 -10.39
N THR A 232 12.65 2.96 -11.42
CA THR A 232 11.25 3.05 -11.89
C THR A 232 10.68 1.67 -12.20
N GLY A 233 9.52 1.34 -11.61
CA GLY A 233 8.82 0.07 -11.79
C GLY A 233 9.59 -1.13 -11.23
N THR A 234 10.29 -0.95 -10.11
CA THR A 234 10.91 -2.07 -9.40
C THR A 234 9.84 -2.90 -8.69
N VAL A 235 9.94 -4.23 -8.86
CA VAL A 235 9.11 -5.22 -8.19
C VAL A 235 9.99 -6.00 -7.22
N VAL A 236 9.63 -5.96 -5.94
CA VAL A 236 10.28 -6.71 -4.87
C VAL A 236 9.31 -7.76 -4.35
N GLY A 237 9.71 -9.01 -4.36
CA GLY A 237 8.92 -10.12 -3.83
C GLY A 237 8.77 -10.09 -2.31
N VAL A 238 8.19 -11.14 -1.76
CA VAL A 238 7.95 -11.31 -0.31
C VAL A 238 9.23 -11.70 0.42
N CYS A 239 9.44 -11.21 1.63
CA CYS A 239 10.58 -11.54 2.49
C CYS A 239 11.97 -11.22 1.89
N ALA A 240 12.06 -10.31 0.94
CA ALA A 240 13.34 -9.87 0.40
C ALA A 240 14.06 -8.92 1.36
N ASN A 241 15.40 -9.02 1.41
CA ASN A 241 16.26 -8.08 2.11
C ASN A 241 17.25 -7.47 1.11
N VAL A 242 17.02 -6.19 0.80
CA VAL A 242 17.79 -5.44 -0.20
C VAL A 242 18.76 -4.48 0.49
N TYR A 243 20.05 -4.59 0.21
CA TYR A 243 21.07 -3.72 0.78
C TYR A 243 22.29 -3.58 -0.14
N GLY A 244 23.18 -2.67 0.19
CA GLY A 244 24.38 -2.38 -0.61
C GLY A 244 24.26 -1.08 -1.40
N GLY A 245 25.29 -0.74 -2.15
CA GLY A 245 25.34 0.47 -2.97
C GLY A 245 24.78 0.25 -4.38
N GLY A 246 24.43 1.35 -5.06
CA GLY A 246 23.93 1.29 -6.44
C GLY A 246 22.47 0.91 -6.56
N PHE A 247 22.02 0.69 -7.79
CA PHE A 247 20.64 0.29 -8.08
C PHE A 247 20.54 -1.24 -8.08
N PRO A 248 19.69 -1.84 -7.25
CA PRO A 248 19.39 -3.26 -7.37
C PRO A 248 18.64 -3.56 -8.67
N SER A 249 18.50 -4.84 -9.01
CA SER A 249 17.70 -5.29 -10.15
C SER A 249 16.26 -4.77 -10.05
N LYS A 250 15.62 -4.50 -11.18
CA LYS A 250 14.21 -4.09 -11.22
C LYS A 250 13.22 -5.19 -10.83
N TYR A 251 13.64 -6.44 -10.90
CA TYR A 251 12.93 -7.56 -10.30
C TYR A 251 13.82 -8.22 -9.26
N ILE A 252 13.29 -8.32 -8.07
CA ILE A 252 13.91 -8.93 -6.91
C ILE A 252 12.96 -10.05 -6.46
N PRO A 253 13.31 -11.32 -6.67
CA PRO A 253 12.47 -12.46 -6.28
C PRO A 253 12.18 -12.47 -4.78
N SER A 254 11.15 -13.21 -4.39
CA SER A 254 10.86 -13.48 -2.98
C SER A 254 12.06 -14.17 -2.33
N PHE A 255 12.26 -13.90 -1.04
CA PHE A 255 13.38 -14.44 -0.25
C PHE A 255 14.77 -14.14 -0.80
N SER A 256 14.94 -13.05 -1.57
CA SER A 256 16.26 -12.57 -1.97
C SER A 256 16.97 -11.88 -0.83
N TRP A 257 18.29 -12.11 -0.71
CA TRP A 257 19.19 -11.46 0.26
C TRP A 257 20.40 -10.90 -0.46
N GLY A 258 20.53 -9.58 -0.55
CA GLY A 258 21.64 -8.92 -1.26
C GLY A 258 21.24 -7.62 -1.92
N GLY A 259 21.93 -7.25 -3.00
CA GLY A 259 21.71 -5.99 -3.72
C GLY A 259 22.31 -6.00 -5.12
N SER A 260 22.85 -4.85 -5.55
CA SER A 260 23.45 -4.69 -6.88
C SER A 260 24.63 -5.62 -7.15
N ASP A 261 25.37 -6.02 -6.13
CA ASP A 261 26.54 -6.88 -6.24
C ASP A 261 26.20 -8.38 -6.31
N GLY A 262 24.92 -8.72 -6.25
CA GLY A 262 24.40 -10.07 -6.29
C GLY A 262 23.40 -10.35 -5.17
N MET A 263 22.61 -11.39 -5.38
CA MET A 263 21.61 -11.85 -4.42
C MET A 263 21.75 -13.35 -4.22
N VAL A 264 21.42 -13.79 -3.01
CA VAL A 264 21.35 -15.21 -2.65
C VAL A 264 19.98 -15.49 -2.02
N LEU A 265 19.58 -16.74 -1.99
CA LEU A 265 18.35 -17.16 -1.33
C LEU A 265 18.44 -16.95 0.18
N TYR A 266 17.48 -16.24 0.75
CA TYR A 266 17.39 -16.01 2.19
C TYR A 266 16.95 -17.31 2.89
N ASP A 267 17.72 -17.77 3.86
CA ASP A 267 17.39 -18.97 4.64
C ASP A 267 16.01 -18.85 5.30
N LEU A 268 15.15 -19.83 5.08
CA LEU A 268 13.77 -19.83 5.55
C LEU A 268 13.67 -19.68 7.07
N ASN A 269 14.50 -20.40 7.83
CA ASN A 269 14.41 -20.37 9.30
C ASN A 269 14.81 -18.99 9.84
N LYS A 270 15.81 -18.34 9.23
CA LYS A 270 16.21 -16.96 9.57
C LYS A 270 15.14 -15.96 9.20
N ALA A 271 14.48 -16.14 8.04
CA ALA A 271 13.38 -15.30 7.63
C ALA A 271 12.20 -15.40 8.62
N LEU A 272 11.75 -16.62 8.94
CA LEU A 272 10.66 -16.86 9.89
C LEU A 272 10.99 -16.36 11.31
N ASP A 273 12.23 -16.51 11.78
CA ASP A 273 12.67 -15.98 13.07
C ASP A 273 12.60 -14.45 13.08
N THR A 274 13.06 -13.81 11.99
CA THR A 274 12.97 -12.35 11.82
C THR A 274 11.52 -11.88 11.83
N ILE A 275 10.62 -12.55 11.10
CA ILE A 275 9.19 -12.22 11.06
C ILE A 275 8.59 -12.31 12.45
N ARG A 276 8.80 -13.40 13.18
CA ARG A 276 8.28 -13.56 14.55
C ARG A 276 8.74 -12.43 15.47
N LYS A 277 10.02 -12.07 15.42
CA LYS A 277 10.58 -10.97 16.23
C LYS A 277 9.98 -9.61 15.87
N VAL A 278 9.75 -9.35 14.59
CA VAL A 278 9.13 -8.09 14.13
C VAL A 278 7.67 -8.01 14.55
N MET A 279 6.90 -9.08 14.38
CA MET A 279 5.48 -9.14 14.74
C MET A 279 5.28 -9.07 16.25
N ALA A 280 6.09 -9.77 17.03
CA ALA A 280 6.04 -9.75 18.50
C ALA A 280 6.21 -8.33 19.08
N ARG A 281 7.00 -7.44 18.46
CA ARG A 281 7.13 -6.03 18.86
C ARG A 281 5.83 -5.23 18.70
N ARG A 282 4.88 -5.76 17.97
CA ARG A 282 3.54 -5.20 17.74
C ARG A 282 2.44 -6.05 18.38
N HIS A 283 2.82 -6.95 19.30
CA HIS A 283 1.90 -7.87 19.98
C HIS A 283 1.09 -8.74 18.99
N GLN A 284 1.73 -9.09 17.85
CA GLN A 284 1.18 -9.99 16.85
C GLN A 284 1.97 -11.28 16.79
N GLU A 285 1.31 -12.36 16.41
CA GLU A 285 1.91 -13.70 16.29
C GLU A 285 1.84 -14.15 14.84
N LEU A 286 2.91 -14.83 14.39
CA LEU A 286 2.94 -15.48 13.08
C LEU A 286 2.10 -16.76 13.15
N SER A 287 0.98 -16.80 12.42
CA SER A 287 0.09 -17.94 12.39
C SER A 287 0.72 -19.16 11.71
N ALA A 288 0.17 -20.35 12.03
CA ALA A 288 0.59 -21.60 11.38
C ALA A 288 0.32 -21.57 9.86
N ASP A 289 -0.81 -20.99 9.44
CA ASP A 289 -1.16 -20.87 8.03
C ASP A 289 -0.22 -19.93 7.28
N MET A 290 0.11 -18.77 7.85
CA MET A 290 1.10 -17.87 7.26
C MET A 290 2.48 -18.54 7.20
N THR A 291 2.87 -19.27 8.24
CA THR A 291 4.14 -20.02 8.23
C THR A 291 4.16 -21.03 7.09
N ARG A 292 3.07 -21.76 6.85
CA ARG A 292 2.95 -22.72 5.74
C ARG A 292 3.07 -22.01 4.38
N MET A 293 2.28 -20.94 4.16
CA MET A 293 2.31 -20.16 2.91
C MET A 293 3.72 -19.63 2.61
N LEU A 294 4.40 -19.06 3.61
CA LEU A 294 5.77 -18.56 3.45
C LEU A 294 6.77 -19.69 3.14
N SER A 295 6.57 -20.88 3.70
CA SER A 295 7.43 -22.01 3.43
C SER A 295 7.24 -22.56 2.01
N GLU A 296 6.01 -22.61 1.52
CA GLU A 296 5.69 -22.99 0.14
C GLU A 296 6.27 -21.96 -0.84
N LEU A 297 6.07 -20.68 -0.60
CA LEU A 297 6.63 -19.60 -1.45
C LEU A 297 8.18 -19.63 -1.46
N HIS A 298 8.82 -19.96 -0.34
CA HIS A 298 10.28 -20.11 -0.29
C HIS A 298 10.75 -21.27 -1.15
N ALA A 299 10.05 -22.42 -1.09
CA ALA A 299 10.39 -23.57 -1.92
C ALA A 299 10.28 -23.28 -3.42
N ASP A 300 9.22 -22.55 -3.83
CA ASP A 300 9.05 -22.10 -5.21
C ASP A 300 10.16 -21.13 -5.65
N SER A 301 10.59 -20.23 -4.75
CA SER A 301 11.67 -19.29 -5.02
C SER A 301 13.02 -19.97 -5.24
N ALA A 302 13.29 -21.08 -4.53
CA ALA A 302 14.52 -21.86 -4.66
C ALA A 302 14.65 -22.61 -6.00
N VAL A 303 13.53 -22.86 -6.68
CA VAL A 303 13.53 -23.54 -8.00
C VAL A 303 13.82 -22.58 -9.15
N MET A 304 13.70 -21.26 -8.92
CA MET A 304 13.89 -20.22 -9.93
C MET A 304 15.35 -19.71 -10.04
N GLU A 305 16.27 -20.18 -9.21
CA GLU A 305 17.72 -19.99 -9.32
C GLU A 305 18.36 -21.02 -10.28
#